data_bcaa918341de48fc18817df8c5ad62de
#
_entry.id   bcaa918341de48fc18817df8c5ad62de
#
_cell.length_a   1.000
_cell.length_b   1.000
_cell.length_c   1.000
_cell.angle_alpha   90.00
_cell.angle_beta   90.00
_cell.angle_gamma   90.00
#
_symmetry.space_group_name_H-M   'P 1'
#
loop_
_entity.id
_entity.type
_entity.pdbx_description
1 polymer ?
#
loop_
_entity_poly.entity_id
_entity_poly.type
_entity_poly.pdbx_seq_one_letter_code
_entity_poly.pdbx_strand_id
1 'polypeptide(L)'
;MGLFIRKSIEALQAEAKETGSGTLKRVLGPVSLVALGVGVIIGAGLFSITGTVAASYTGPAITLSFIIAAIGCCFAGLCYAEFASMIPVSGSAYTYSYATMGELIAWIIGWDLVLEYTVAATTVSISWSRYMTVFLQGVGIELPHAFTACPWDGGIVNIPAMIIVVLMSLILMRGTAGSSFFNGLIVFLKIAVILIFMVLGWQFIQNDNYTPYIPANTGTLGEFGVSGIFRGAAIVFFAFLGFDAVSTAAQETKNPKRDMPIGILVSLLVCTILYILFAHVMTGVAHYTDFSGQVGIAPVAVAIEKMGHPDAAGVIQPAYPWLNKAIILAILFGYCSVIMVTLLGQSRVFLSMSRDGLLPPFFSKINQRFRTPVHSNCLFMVLVSLLAGFIPAQVAGEMTSIGTLLAFTLVCAAILIVRKTMPDVPRAFKTPFVPFVPIMGILTCLCMMSFLPADTWIRLVLWMLIGLDVYASYGIHHSKLEYGQKHRKGDIVLNLTGLILSILSVITGLWHQQTVGWDADKALLTISFVFAFTHCAFYMWRIWKHPHNRIKIS
;
A
#
# COMPACT_ATOMS: atom_id res chain seq x y z
N MET A 1 -27.12 -16.18 -3.60
CA MET A 1 -26.14 -16.48 -4.66
C MET A 1 -25.83 -15.29 -5.59
N GLY A 2 -26.65 -14.24 -5.67
CA GLY A 2 -26.44 -13.09 -6.56
C GLY A 2 -25.12 -12.33 -6.36
N LEU A 3 -24.71 -12.07 -5.12
CA LEU A 3 -23.49 -11.30 -4.80
C LEU A 3 -22.17 -12.06 -5.03
N PHE A 4 -22.21 -13.36 -5.27
CA PHE A 4 -21.06 -14.21 -5.58
C PHE A 4 -21.04 -14.64 -7.05
N ILE A 5 -21.72 -13.88 -7.94
CA ILE A 5 -21.62 -14.10 -9.38
C ILE A 5 -20.21 -13.73 -9.82
N ARG A 6 -19.58 -14.63 -10.57
CA ARG A 6 -18.20 -14.50 -11.04
C ARG A 6 -18.17 -14.00 -12.47
N LYS A 7 -17.21 -13.17 -12.80
CA LYS A 7 -16.88 -12.83 -14.18
C LYS A 7 -16.12 -14.01 -14.80
N SER A 8 -16.50 -14.47 -16.00
CA SER A 8 -15.85 -15.64 -16.59
C SER A 8 -14.39 -15.34 -16.97
N ILE A 9 -13.51 -16.31 -16.75
CA ILE A 9 -12.08 -16.16 -17.10
C ILE A 9 -11.91 -16.03 -18.61
N GLU A 10 -12.76 -16.70 -19.39
CA GLU A 10 -12.76 -16.61 -20.86
C GLU A 10 -13.09 -15.18 -21.32
N ALA A 11 -14.09 -14.52 -20.71
CA ALA A 11 -14.43 -13.14 -21.00
C ALA A 11 -13.27 -12.18 -20.66
N LEU A 12 -12.62 -12.39 -19.52
CA LEU A 12 -11.45 -11.60 -19.11
C LEU A 12 -10.25 -11.82 -20.05
N GLN A 13 -10.01 -13.06 -20.47
CA GLN A 13 -8.95 -13.36 -21.44
C GLN A 13 -9.26 -12.82 -22.84
N ALA A 14 -10.53 -12.74 -23.23
CA ALA A 14 -10.96 -12.09 -24.47
C ALA A 14 -10.73 -10.58 -24.39
N GLU A 15 -11.11 -9.94 -23.28
CA GLU A 15 -10.83 -8.52 -23.00
C GLU A 15 -9.32 -8.21 -23.07
N ALA A 16 -8.48 -9.11 -22.53
CA ALA A 16 -7.02 -8.98 -22.61
C ALA A 16 -6.45 -9.12 -24.03
N LYS A 17 -7.18 -9.75 -24.95
CA LYS A 17 -6.78 -9.95 -26.36
C LYS A 17 -7.30 -8.86 -27.29
N GLU A 18 -8.22 -8.02 -26.86
CA GLU A 18 -8.72 -6.92 -27.66
C GLU A 18 -7.58 -6.04 -28.15
N THR A 19 -7.50 -5.89 -29.48
CA THR A 19 -6.54 -5.01 -30.15
C THR A 19 -7.30 -3.95 -30.93
N GLY A 20 -7.06 -2.66 -30.63
CA GLY A 20 -7.74 -1.57 -31.32
C GLY A 20 -7.14 -0.22 -30.98
N SER A 21 -7.66 0.84 -31.59
CA SER A 21 -7.18 2.23 -31.38
C SER A 21 -7.33 2.76 -29.95
N GLY A 22 -7.99 2.00 -29.06
CA GLY A 22 -8.16 2.28 -27.62
C GLY A 22 -7.38 1.35 -26.69
N THR A 23 -6.55 0.43 -27.20
CA THR A 23 -5.81 -0.54 -26.38
C THR A 23 -4.37 -0.11 -26.09
N LEU A 24 -3.81 -0.63 -25.00
CA LEU A 24 -2.44 -0.35 -24.58
C LEU A 24 -1.43 -1.08 -25.47
N LYS A 25 -0.29 -0.43 -25.76
CA LYS A 25 0.76 -1.01 -26.62
C LYS A 25 1.61 -1.98 -25.82
N ARG A 26 1.76 -3.22 -26.30
CA ARG A 26 2.60 -4.27 -25.68
C ARG A 26 4.08 -4.03 -25.96
N VAL A 27 4.77 -3.40 -25.00
CA VAL A 27 6.19 -3.02 -25.13
C VAL A 27 7.07 -3.60 -24.02
N LEU A 28 6.49 -4.02 -22.88
CA LEU A 28 7.22 -4.43 -21.69
C LEU A 28 7.70 -5.87 -21.80
N GLY A 29 9.00 -6.06 -21.63
CA GLY A 29 9.64 -7.37 -21.45
C GLY A 29 9.95 -7.64 -19.96
N PRO A 30 10.55 -8.81 -19.63
CA PRO A 30 10.80 -9.21 -18.25
C PRO A 30 11.69 -8.22 -17.49
N VAL A 31 12.75 -7.73 -18.12
CA VAL A 31 13.66 -6.74 -17.50
C VAL A 31 12.93 -5.41 -17.21
N SER A 32 12.09 -4.96 -18.14
CA SER A 32 11.30 -3.74 -17.95
C SER A 32 10.27 -3.90 -16.82
N LEU A 33 9.70 -5.10 -16.65
CA LEU A 33 8.77 -5.41 -15.57
C LEU A 33 9.47 -5.48 -14.21
N VAL A 34 10.66 -6.08 -14.16
CA VAL A 34 11.50 -6.07 -12.93
C VAL A 34 11.87 -4.64 -12.58
N ALA A 35 12.31 -3.83 -13.55
CA ALA A 35 12.63 -2.43 -13.31
C ALA A 35 11.40 -1.63 -12.86
N LEU A 36 10.22 -1.90 -13.46
CA LEU A 36 8.97 -1.30 -13.01
C LEU A 36 8.66 -1.67 -11.55
N GLY A 37 8.75 -2.95 -11.19
CA GLY A 37 8.51 -3.44 -9.85
C GLY A 37 9.47 -2.82 -8.83
N VAL A 38 10.77 -2.89 -9.07
CA VAL A 38 11.80 -2.28 -8.20
C VAL A 38 11.56 -0.76 -8.07
N GLY A 39 11.18 -0.11 -9.17
CA GLY A 39 10.90 1.34 -9.18
C GLY A 39 9.72 1.75 -8.32
N VAL A 40 8.68 0.92 -8.24
CA VAL A 40 7.50 1.18 -7.40
C VAL A 40 7.76 0.77 -5.95
N ILE A 41 8.37 -0.39 -5.73
CA ILE A 41 8.64 -0.93 -4.40
C ILE A 41 9.62 -0.01 -3.63
N ILE A 42 10.72 0.43 -4.23
CA ILE A 42 11.68 1.33 -3.57
C ILE A 42 11.11 2.75 -3.45
N GLY A 43 10.64 3.08 -2.26
CA GLY A 43 9.98 4.35 -1.95
C GLY A 43 10.17 4.80 -0.51
N ALA A 44 9.16 5.45 0.06
CA ALA A 44 9.18 5.97 1.42
C ALA A 44 9.36 4.89 2.49
N GLY A 45 8.95 3.66 2.21
CA GLY A 45 9.15 2.53 3.11
C GLY A 45 10.63 2.32 3.46
N LEU A 46 11.52 2.38 2.47
CA LEU A 46 12.95 2.25 2.71
C LEU A 46 13.56 3.54 3.26
N PHE A 47 13.32 4.68 2.59
CA PHE A 47 14.05 5.90 2.88
C PHE A 47 13.54 6.71 4.07
N SER A 48 12.29 6.52 4.49
CA SER A 48 11.66 7.28 5.59
C SER A 48 11.21 6.39 6.73
N ILE A 49 10.42 5.35 6.46
CA ILE A 49 9.79 4.54 7.50
C ILE A 49 10.81 3.68 8.24
N THR A 50 11.86 3.20 7.57
CA THR A 50 12.90 2.34 8.17
C THR A 50 13.51 2.99 9.43
N GLY A 51 13.91 4.25 9.37
CA GLY A 51 14.50 4.94 10.52
C GLY A 51 13.50 5.15 11.65
N THR A 52 12.29 5.58 11.33
CA THR A 52 11.23 5.78 12.33
C THR A 52 10.88 4.48 13.06
N VAL A 53 10.79 3.36 12.33
CA VAL A 53 10.49 2.05 12.92
C VAL A 53 11.67 1.54 13.75
N ALA A 54 12.89 1.75 13.30
CA ALA A 54 14.08 1.42 14.09
C ALA A 54 14.10 2.19 15.42
N ALA A 55 13.82 3.50 15.37
CA ALA A 55 13.82 4.36 16.56
C ALA A 55 12.71 4.00 17.56
N SER A 56 11.52 3.69 17.09
CA SER A 56 10.33 3.58 17.95
C SER A 56 9.99 2.14 18.37
N TYR A 57 10.39 1.13 17.57
CA TYR A 57 9.86 -0.22 17.76
C TYR A 57 10.89 -1.35 17.77
N THR A 58 11.96 -1.28 16.98
CA THR A 58 12.79 -2.46 16.70
C THR A 58 14.25 -2.33 17.11
N GLY A 59 14.77 -1.12 17.17
CA GLY A 59 16.21 -0.90 17.23
C GLY A 59 16.93 -1.46 16.00
N PRO A 60 18.17 -1.95 16.15
CA PRO A 60 18.94 -2.58 15.07
C PRO A 60 18.28 -3.82 14.47
N ALA A 61 17.38 -4.49 15.24
CA ALA A 61 16.65 -5.68 14.79
C ALA A 61 15.61 -5.39 13.67
N ILE A 62 15.53 -4.18 13.14
CA ILE A 62 14.71 -3.85 11.96
C ILE A 62 15.02 -4.73 10.75
N THR A 63 16.23 -5.23 10.63
CA THR A 63 16.61 -6.20 9.59
C THR A 63 15.80 -7.49 9.69
N LEU A 64 15.50 -7.97 10.92
CA LEU A 64 14.63 -9.11 11.17
C LEU A 64 13.18 -8.80 10.79
N SER A 65 12.73 -7.56 11.03
CA SER A 65 11.40 -7.10 10.60
C SER A 65 11.25 -7.13 9.08
N PHE A 66 12.27 -6.70 8.33
CA PHE A 66 12.28 -6.82 6.87
C PHE A 66 12.27 -8.27 6.39
N ILE A 67 12.97 -9.19 7.08
CA ILE A 67 12.96 -10.62 6.75
C ILE A 67 11.54 -11.19 6.93
N ILE A 68 10.88 -10.90 8.05
CA ILE A 68 9.53 -11.38 8.34
C ILE A 68 8.53 -10.83 7.31
N ALA A 69 8.58 -9.52 7.01
CA ALA A 69 7.75 -8.89 6.01
C ALA A 69 7.99 -9.50 4.61
N ALA A 70 9.26 -9.75 4.24
CA ALA A 70 9.61 -10.37 2.97
C ALA A 70 9.08 -11.80 2.84
N ILE A 71 9.08 -12.59 3.91
CA ILE A 71 8.51 -13.94 3.92
C ILE A 71 7.00 -13.88 3.62
N GLY A 72 6.26 -12.98 4.27
CA GLY A 72 4.85 -12.75 4.00
C GLY A 72 4.60 -12.32 2.54
N CYS A 73 5.40 -11.36 2.05
CA CYS A 73 5.35 -10.91 0.66
C CYS A 73 5.70 -12.01 -0.34
N CYS A 74 6.64 -12.91 -0.01
CA CYS A 74 7.00 -14.04 -0.88
C CYS A 74 5.81 -14.99 -1.08
N PHE A 75 5.11 -15.36 -0.02
CA PHE A 75 3.92 -16.21 -0.12
C PHE A 75 2.81 -15.54 -0.93
N ALA A 76 2.53 -14.26 -0.66
CA ALA A 76 1.54 -13.50 -1.42
C ALA A 76 1.97 -13.31 -2.88
N GLY A 77 3.23 -12.96 -3.13
CA GLY A 77 3.79 -12.75 -4.46
C GLY A 77 3.73 -13.98 -5.36
N LEU A 78 3.93 -15.19 -4.80
CA LEU A 78 3.73 -16.46 -5.52
C LEU A 78 2.27 -16.65 -5.93
N CYS A 79 1.31 -16.28 -5.07
CA CYS A 79 -0.12 -16.33 -5.39
C CYS A 79 -0.49 -15.29 -6.47
N TYR A 80 0.02 -14.07 -6.37
CA TYR A 80 -0.15 -13.03 -7.39
C TYR A 80 0.44 -13.43 -8.74
N ALA A 81 1.62 -14.05 -8.75
CA ALA A 81 2.28 -14.52 -9.97
C ALA A 81 1.42 -15.56 -10.73
N GLU A 82 0.73 -16.47 -10.01
CA GLU A 82 -0.21 -17.40 -10.62
C GLU A 82 -1.38 -16.66 -11.27
N PHE A 83 -2.04 -15.74 -10.56
CA PHE A 83 -3.14 -14.97 -11.10
C PHE A 83 -2.73 -14.09 -12.28
N ALA A 84 -1.62 -13.38 -12.18
CA ALA A 84 -1.13 -12.52 -13.24
C ALA A 84 -0.79 -13.29 -14.53
N SER A 85 -0.34 -14.55 -14.40
CA SER A 85 -0.10 -15.44 -15.54
C SER A 85 -1.38 -16.02 -16.15
N MET A 86 -2.44 -16.18 -15.34
CA MET A 86 -3.71 -16.79 -15.72
C MET A 86 -4.71 -15.76 -16.27
N ILE A 87 -4.77 -14.58 -15.66
CA ILE A 87 -5.71 -13.50 -15.97
C ILE A 87 -4.91 -12.21 -16.24
N PRO A 88 -4.35 -12.04 -17.46
CA PRO A 88 -3.49 -10.89 -17.77
C PRO A 88 -4.30 -9.63 -18.10
N VAL A 89 -5.10 -9.15 -17.15
CA VAL A 89 -5.94 -7.95 -17.22
C VAL A 89 -5.49 -6.92 -16.17
N SER A 90 -5.62 -5.65 -16.47
CA SER A 90 -5.07 -4.53 -15.68
C SER A 90 -5.81 -4.21 -14.37
N GLY A 91 -6.68 -5.07 -13.87
CA GLY A 91 -7.49 -4.82 -12.66
C GLY A 91 -6.86 -5.31 -11.36
N SER A 92 -5.64 -5.89 -11.37
CA SER A 92 -4.97 -6.45 -10.18
C SER A 92 -5.89 -7.37 -9.35
N ALA A 93 -5.76 -7.35 -8.02
CA ALA A 93 -6.53 -8.17 -7.09
C ALA A 93 -8.06 -8.03 -7.22
N TYR A 94 -8.56 -6.84 -7.62
CA TYR A 94 -9.98 -6.64 -7.90
C TYR A 94 -10.50 -7.63 -8.97
N THR A 95 -9.82 -7.69 -10.11
CA THR A 95 -10.22 -8.57 -11.23
C THR A 95 -10.05 -10.05 -10.88
N TYR A 96 -8.98 -10.40 -10.15
CA TYR A 96 -8.76 -11.78 -9.70
C TYR A 96 -9.86 -12.27 -8.77
N SER A 97 -10.27 -11.41 -7.85
CA SER A 97 -11.34 -11.69 -6.90
C SER A 97 -12.71 -11.76 -7.57
N TYR A 98 -12.94 -10.93 -8.58
CA TYR A 98 -14.18 -10.97 -9.35
C TYR A 98 -14.33 -12.29 -10.14
N ALA A 99 -13.24 -12.80 -10.69
CA ALA A 99 -13.24 -14.08 -11.38
C ALA A 99 -13.38 -15.29 -10.44
N THR A 100 -12.95 -15.18 -9.18
CA THR A 100 -12.81 -16.34 -8.27
C THR A 100 -13.83 -16.37 -7.14
N MET A 101 -14.07 -15.25 -6.47
CA MET A 101 -14.89 -15.13 -5.27
C MET A 101 -16.23 -14.42 -5.51
N GLY A 102 -16.36 -13.69 -6.62
CA GLY A 102 -17.57 -12.99 -7.01
C GLY A 102 -17.59 -11.51 -6.64
N GLU A 103 -18.70 -10.84 -6.98
CA GLU A 103 -18.79 -9.40 -7.04
C GLU A 103 -18.62 -8.69 -5.69
N LEU A 104 -19.23 -9.19 -4.62
CA LEU A 104 -19.12 -8.54 -3.30
C LEU A 104 -17.67 -8.53 -2.79
N ILE A 105 -16.96 -9.66 -2.92
CA ILE A 105 -15.56 -9.75 -2.50
C ILE A 105 -14.68 -8.90 -3.42
N ALA A 106 -14.96 -8.89 -4.72
CA ALA A 106 -14.28 -8.00 -5.65
C ALA A 106 -14.49 -6.53 -5.27
N TRP A 107 -15.72 -6.13 -4.91
CA TRP A 107 -15.99 -4.78 -4.42
C TRP A 107 -15.17 -4.44 -3.19
N ILE A 108 -15.16 -5.32 -2.17
CA ILE A 108 -14.39 -5.12 -0.93
C ILE A 108 -12.90 -4.90 -1.26
N ILE A 109 -12.31 -5.76 -2.10
CA ILE A 109 -10.91 -5.64 -2.50
C ILE A 109 -10.69 -4.39 -3.36
N GLY A 110 -11.58 -4.07 -4.29
CA GLY A 110 -11.47 -2.85 -5.10
C GLY A 110 -11.51 -1.59 -4.25
N TRP A 111 -12.39 -1.56 -3.25
CA TRP A 111 -12.50 -0.45 -2.29
C TRP A 111 -11.29 -0.36 -1.36
N ASP A 112 -10.73 -1.50 -0.96
CA ASP A 112 -9.49 -1.59 -0.20
C ASP A 112 -8.28 -1.09 -1.00
N LEU A 113 -8.14 -1.49 -2.27
CA LEU A 113 -7.10 -0.98 -3.17
C LEU A 113 -7.19 0.55 -3.36
N VAL A 114 -8.41 1.12 -3.36
CA VAL A 114 -8.57 2.59 -3.39
C VAL A 114 -7.99 3.21 -2.13
N LEU A 115 -8.23 2.64 -0.95
CA LEU A 115 -7.60 3.09 0.29
C LEU A 115 -6.09 2.97 0.21
N GLU A 116 -5.60 1.78 -0.11
CA GLU A 116 -4.18 1.44 -0.20
C GLU A 116 -3.42 2.46 -1.06
N TYR A 117 -3.84 2.67 -2.30
CA TYR A 117 -3.15 3.63 -3.19
C TYR A 117 -3.30 5.09 -2.75
N THR A 118 -4.46 5.47 -2.16
CA THR A 118 -4.69 6.83 -1.63
C THR A 118 -3.71 7.13 -0.51
N VAL A 119 -3.64 6.24 0.49
CA VAL A 119 -2.80 6.48 1.67
C VAL A 119 -1.33 6.23 1.38
N ALA A 120 -0.99 5.33 0.44
CA ALA A 120 0.38 5.17 -0.06
C ALA A 120 0.89 6.45 -0.73
N ALA A 121 0.12 7.03 -1.66
CA ALA A 121 0.46 8.30 -2.29
C ALA A 121 0.60 9.42 -1.26
N THR A 122 -0.26 9.45 -0.24
CA THR A 122 -0.21 10.39 0.89
C THR A 122 1.10 10.25 1.66
N THR A 123 1.44 9.04 2.11
CA THR A 123 2.67 8.76 2.88
C THR A 123 3.93 9.16 2.12
N VAL A 124 4.00 8.81 0.82
CA VAL A 124 5.14 9.15 -0.02
C VAL A 124 5.23 10.66 -0.25
N SER A 125 4.10 11.36 -0.37
CA SER A 125 4.08 12.82 -0.55
C SER A 125 4.51 13.57 0.71
N ILE A 126 4.12 13.10 1.89
CA ILE A 126 4.59 13.65 3.16
C ILE A 126 6.10 13.39 3.31
N SER A 127 6.56 12.20 2.97
CA SER A 127 7.99 11.88 2.97
C SER A 127 8.77 12.75 2.00
N TRP A 128 8.23 13.00 0.79
CA TRP A 128 8.80 13.93 -0.17
C TRP A 128 8.93 15.35 0.41
N SER A 129 7.89 15.85 1.05
CA SER A 129 7.89 17.15 1.72
C SER A 129 9.01 17.25 2.76
N ARG A 130 9.19 16.22 3.58
CA ARG A 130 10.23 16.16 4.60
C ARG A 130 11.64 16.24 3.99
N TYR A 131 11.93 15.43 2.97
CA TYR A 131 13.21 15.47 2.26
C TYR A 131 13.42 16.78 1.49
N MET A 132 12.37 17.37 0.92
CA MET A 132 12.43 18.67 0.27
C MET A 132 12.77 19.78 1.27
N THR A 133 12.20 19.75 2.47
CA THR A 133 12.52 20.72 3.54
C THR A 133 14.00 20.62 3.92
N VAL A 134 14.52 19.40 4.14
CA VAL A 134 15.95 19.19 4.43
C VAL A 134 16.83 19.66 3.28
N PHE A 135 16.46 19.40 2.03
CA PHE A 135 17.19 19.87 0.84
C PHE A 135 17.25 21.41 0.78
N LEU A 136 16.11 22.07 0.99
CA LEU A 136 16.01 23.54 0.97
C LEU A 136 16.82 24.18 2.09
N GLN A 137 16.78 23.62 3.30
CA GLN A 137 17.63 24.06 4.42
C GLN A 137 19.12 23.96 4.06
N GLY A 138 19.52 22.87 3.39
CA GLY A 138 20.90 22.67 2.92
C GLY A 138 21.37 23.68 1.84
N VAL A 139 20.45 24.43 1.21
CA VAL A 139 20.74 25.52 0.28
C VAL A 139 20.42 26.91 0.86
N GLY A 140 20.10 27.00 2.16
CA GLY A 140 19.87 28.27 2.87
C GLY A 140 18.44 28.78 2.79
N ILE A 141 17.47 27.96 2.38
CA ILE A 141 16.05 28.33 2.34
C ILE A 141 15.33 27.62 3.49
N GLU A 142 14.88 28.37 4.47
CA GLU A 142 14.10 27.84 5.60
C GLU A 142 12.59 28.01 5.35
N LEU A 143 11.87 26.90 5.32
CA LEU A 143 10.42 26.91 5.25
C LEU A 143 9.85 26.92 6.68
N PRO A 144 8.83 27.75 6.99
CA PRO A 144 8.19 27.75 8.31
C PRO A 144 7.57 26.37 8.62
N HIS A 145 7.84 25.84 9.81
CA HIS A 145 7.30 24.55 10.27
C HIS A 145 5.76 24.50 10.19
N ALA A 146 5.10 25.63 10.40
CA ALA A 146 3.64 25.75 10.26
C ALA A 146 3.10 25.26 8.91
N PHE A 147 3.89 25.35 7.83
CA PHE A 147 3.48 25.01 6.48
C PHE A 147 4.16 23.73 5.92
N THR A 148 4.97 23.06 6.74
CA THR A 148 5.68 21.84 6.35
C THR A 148 5.27 20.60 7.16
N ALA A 149 4.37 20.78 8.13
CA ALA A 149 3.84 19.73 9.00
C ALA A 149 2.32 19.81 9.11
N CYS A 150 1.70 18.66 9.38
CA CYS A 150 0.27 18.58 9.65
C CYS A 150 -0.07 19.09 11.07
N PRO A 151 -1.37 19.34 11.41
CA PRO A 151 -1.76 19.82 12.73
C PRO A 151 -1.34 18.91 13.89
N TRP A 152 -1.35 17.61 13.70
CA TRP A 152 -0.92 16.61 14.70
C TRP A 152 0.60 16.62 14.95
N ASP A 153 1.39 17.03 13.96
CA ASP A 153 2.84 17.17 14.07
C ASP A 153 3.25 18.62 14.45
N GLY A 154 2.31 19.43 14.96
CA GLY A 154 2.56 20.80 15.43
C GLY A 154 2.61 21.87 14.33
N GLY A 155 2.23 21.55 13.09
CA GLY A 155 2.06 22.50 12.00
C GLY A 155 0.62 23.00 11.86
N ILE A 156 0.32 23.61 10.72
CA ILE A 156 -1.03 23.99 10.29
C ILE A 156 -1.44 23.12 9.11
N VAL A 157 -0.57 23.02 8.12
CA VAL A 157 -0.81 22.27 6.88
C VAL A 157 0.51 21.97 6.18
N ASN A 158 0.63 20.77 5.60
CA ASN A 158 1.82 20.39 4.84
C ASN A 158 1.66 20.78 3.37
N ILE A 159 1.97 22.05 3.04
CA ILE A 159 1.84 22.61 1.69
C ILE A 159 2.74 21.91 0.65
N PRO A 160 4.04 21.63 0.91
CA PRO A 160 4.88 20.96 -0.08
C PRO A 160 4.35 19.56 -0.45
N ALA A 161 3.79 18.82 0.52
CA ALA A 161 3.16 17.53 0.26
C ALA A 161 1.93 17.65 -0.65
N MET A 162 1.10 18.68 -0.45
CA MET A 162 -0.04 18.95 -1.32
C MET A 162 0.39 19.33 -2.74
N ILE A 163 1.39 20.20 -2.86
CA ILE A 163 1.90 20.67 -4.17
C ILE A 163 2.43 19.52 -5.01
N ILE A 164 3.23 18.59 -4.43
CA ILE A 164 3.78 17.48 -5.21
C ILE A 164 2.67 16.54 -5.71
N VAL A 165 1.62 16.29 -4.92
CA VAL A 165 0.45 15.52 -5.36
C VAL A 165 -0.24 16.18 -6.55
N VAL A 166 -0.47 17.49 -6.47
CA VAL A 166 -1.10 18.26 -7.56
C VAL A 166 -0.23 18.21 -8.82
N LEU A 167 1.07 18.44 -8.69
CA LEU A 167 2.00 18.41 -9.84
C LEU A 167 2.02 17.03 -10.51
N MET A 168 2.15 15.95 -9.74
CA MET A 168 2.15 14.58 -10.28
C MET A 168 0.81 14.21 -10.91
N SER A 169 -0.30 14.63 -10.30
CA SER A 169 -1.64 14.42 -10.86
C SER A 169 -1.84 15.16 -12.19
N LEU A 170 -1.37 16.40 -12.31
CA LEU A 170 -1.44 17.18 -13.54
C LEU A 170 -0.61 16.56 -14.68
N ILE A 171 0.58 16.06 -14.35
CA ILE A 171 1.42 15.32 -15.31
C ILE A 171 0.70 14.04 -15.75
N LEU A 172 0.13 13.28 -14.81
CA LEU A 172 -0.60 12.05 -15.09
C LEU A 172 -1.82 12.31 -15.99
N MET A 173 -2.57 13.40 -15.76
CA MET A 173 -3.72 13.76 -16.58
C MET A 173 -3.35 14.11 -18.03
N ARG A 174 -2.16 14.66 -18.26
CA ARG A 174 -1.65 14.97 -19.61
C ARG A 174 -1.18 13.75 -20.40
N GLY A 175 -1.11 12.58 -19.76
CA GLY A 175 -0.71 11.33 -20.38
C GLY A 175 0.79 11.03 -20.25
N THR A 176 1.11 9.74 -20.07
CA THR A 176 2.46 9.25 -19.70
C THR A 176 3.24 8.66 -20.88
N ALA A 177 2.89 9.00 -22.12
CA ALA A 177 3.43 8.37 -23.33
C ALA A 177 4.97 8.48 -23.52
N GLY A 178 5.65 9.36 -22.75
CA GLY A 178 7.11 9.48 -22.75
C GLY A 178 7.84 8.77 -21.61
N SER A 179 7.11 8.09 -20.73
CA SER A 179 7.52 7.80 -19.35
C SER A 179 8.44 6.58 -19.15
N SER A 180 8.52 5.63 -20.08
CA SER A 180 9.27 4.38 -19.81
C SER A 180 10.77 4.60 -19.66
N PHE A 181 11.36 5.47 -20.47
CA PHE A 181 12.78 5.81 -20.38
C PHE A 181 13.09 6.60 -19.11
N PHE A 182 12.28 7.63 -18.81
CA PHE A 182 12.44 8.42 -17.58
C PHE A 182 12.26 7.58 -16.32
N ASN A 183 11.27 6.69 -16.32
CA ASN A 183 11.09 5.77 -15.20
C ASN A 183 12.30 4.83 -15.03
N GLY A 184 12.84 4.29 -16.12
CA GLY A 184 14.05 3.48 -16.09
C GLY A 184 15.27 4.24 -15.54
N LEU A 185 15.45 5.51 -15.93
CA LEU A 185 16.50 6.36 -15.41
C LEU A 185 16.35 6.64 -13.91
N ILE A 186 15.12 6.93 -13.45
CA ILE A 186 14.82 7.16 -12.03
C ILE A 186 15.09 5.89 -11.22
N VAL A 187 14.70 4.72 -11.73
CA VAL A 187 14.94 3.43 -11.08
C VAL A 187 16.44 3.14 -10.98
N PHE A 188 17.18 3.37 -12.06
CA PHE A 188 18.63 3.24 -12.03
C PHE A 188 19.27 4.18 -10.98
N LEU A 189 18.82 5.42 -10.93
CA LEU A 189 19.32 6.40 -9.95
C LEU A 189 19.02 5.97 -8.50
N LYS A 190 17.81 5.44 -8.23
CA LYS A 190 17.43 4.91 -6.91
C LYS A 190 18.35 3.77 -6.48
N ILE A 191 18.56 2.79 -7.35
CA ILE A 191 19.43 1.64 -7.06
C ILE A 191 20.86 2.11 -6.86
N ALA A 192 21.37 3.00 -7.72
CA ALA A 192 22.72 3.54 -7.60
C ALA A 192 22.93 4.25 -6.25
N VAL A 193 21.97 5.07 -5.82
CA VAL A 193 22.01 5.78 -4.54
C VAL A 193 22.04 4.81 -3.35
N ILE A 194 21.23 3.76 -3.38
CA ILE A 194 21.22 2.73 -2.33
C ILE A 194 22.58 2.02 -2.27
N LEU A 195 23.11 1.63 -3.43
CA LEU A 195 24.42 0.95 -3.51
C LEU A 195 25.56 1.86 -3.03
N ILE A 196 25.57 3.13 -3.46
CA ILE A 196 26.56 4.12 -3.00
C ILE A 196 26.49 4.29 -1.48
N PHE A 197 25.27 4.47 -0.94
CA PHE A 197 25.06 4.57 0.51
C PHE A 197 25.61 3.34 1.25
N MET A 198 25.29 2.14 0.78
CA MET A 198 25.76 0.89 1.41
C MET A 198 27.27 0.74 1.33
N VAL A 199 27.88 0.98 0.15
CA VAL A 199 29.32 0.81 -0.05
C VAL A 199 30.12 1.83 0.76
N LEU A 200 29.72 3.11 0.73
CA LEU A 200 30.40 4.15 1.50
C LEU A 200 30.12 4.06 2.99
N GLY A 201 28.89 3.70 3.38
CA GLY A 201 28.50 3.55 4.79
C GLY A 201 29.15 2.36 5.48
N TRP A 202 29.48 1.29 4.74
CA TRP A 202 30.04 0.06 5.31
C TRP A 202 31.29 0.28 6.17
N GLN A 203 32.17 1.20 5.76
CA GLN A 203 33.41 1.53 6.50
C GLN A 203 33.16 2.36 7.77
N PHE A 204 31.97 2.94 7.95
CA PHE A 204 31.60 3.74 9.11
C PHE A 204 30.69 2.99 10.09
N ILE A 205 30.45 1.70 9.86
CA ILE A 205 29.69 0.85 10.78
C ILE A 205 30.43 0.78 12.12
N GLN A 206 29.72 1.12 13.19
CA GLN A 206 30.16 0.99 14.57
C GLN A 206 29.42 -0.19 15.21
N ASN A 207 30.16 -1.20 15.65
CA ASN A 207 29.56 -2.40 16.25
C ASN A 207 28.78 -2.10 17.54
N ASP A 208 29.12 -1.04 18.23
CA ASP A 208 28.41 -0.60 19.44
C ASP A 208 26.96 -0.19 19.14
N ASN A 209 26.67 0.29 17.93
CA ASN A 209 25.31 0.62 17.50
C ASN A 209 24.37 -0.59 17.41
N TYR A 210 24.95 -1.81 17.37
CA TYR A 210 24.20 -3.06 17.38
C TYR A 210 24.03 -3.68 18.77
N THR A 211 24.46 -3.00 19.83
CA THR A 211 24.44 -3.56 21.19
C THR A 211 23.51 -2.78 22.10
N PRO A 212 22.39 -3.37 22.55
CA PRO A 212 21.89 -4.72 22.21
C PRO A 212 21.22 -4.77 20.83
N TYR A 213 21.41 -5.86 20.07
CA TYR A 213 20.80 -6.01 18.74
C TYR A 213 19.26 -6.04 18.79
N ILE A 214 18.71 -6.68 19.80
CA ILE A 214 17.30 -6.65 20.15
C ILE A 214 17.18 -5.89 21.47
N PRO A 215 16.81 -4.60 21.46
CA PRO A 215 16.62 -3.86 22.70
C PRO A 215 15.51 -4.49 23.56
N ALA A 216 15.63 -4.36 24.88
CA ALA A 216 14.64 -4.92 25.81
C ALA A 216 13.26 -4.27 25.59
N ASN A 217 12.21 -5.06 25.74
CA ASN A 217 10.84 -4.53 25.67
C ASN A 217 10.59 -3.53 26.79
N THR A 218 9.93 -2.42 26.49
CA THR A 218 9.62 -1.33 27.43
C THR A 218 8.50 -1.68 28.43
N GLY A 219 7.88 -2.87 28.30
CA GLY A 219 6.67 -3.25 29.03
C GLY A 219 5.40 -3.08 28.22
N THR A 220 5.48 -2.44 27.05
CA THR A 220 4.36 -2.24 26.12
C THR A 220 4.45 -3.22 24.96
N LEU A 221 3.34 -3.89 24.63
CA LEU A 221 3.31 -4.83 23.50
C LEU A 221 3.60 -4.08 22.18
N GLY A 222 4.61 -4.54 21.45
CA GLY A 222 5.02 -3.95 20.18
C GLY A 222 6.04 -2.83 20.28
N GLU A 223 6.57 -2.53 21.46
CA GLU A 223 7.69 -1.60 21.66
C GLU A 223 8.93 -2.38 22.07
N PHE A 224 9.88 -2.53 21.15
CA PHE A 224 11.12 -3.29 21.28
C PHE A 224 10.91 -4.78 21.64
N GLY A 225 11.99 -5.51 21.82
CA GLY A 225 11.95 -6.96 22.03
C GLY A 225 11.36 -7.69 20.81
N VAL A 226 10.94 -8.93 21.01
CA VAL A 226 10.36 -9.77 19.94
C VAL A 226 9.05 -9.19 19.42
N SER A 227 8.19 -8.66 20.30
CA SER A 227 6.92 -8.04 19.89
C SER A 227 7.13 -6.79 19.03
N GLY A 228 8.18 -6.02 19.32
CA GLY A 228 8.59 -4.87 18.50
C GLY A 228 9.03 -5.27 17.10
N ILE A 229 9.74 -6.40 16.96
CA ILE A 229 10.14 -6.94 15.65
C ILE A 229 8.90 -7.27 14.80
N PHE A 230 7.88 -7.91 15.36
CA PHE A 230 6.64 -8.22 14.63
C PHE A 230 5.84 -6.96 14.30
N ARG A 231 5.74 -5.99 15.21
CA ARG A 231 5.12 -4.69 14.92
C ARG A 231 5.90 -3.95 13.87
N GLY A 232 7.22 -3.93 13.95
CA GLY A 232 8.10 -3.39 12.93
C GLY A 232 7.86 -4.05 11.58
N ALA A 233 7.75 -5.38 11.52
CA ALA A 233 7.45 -6.12 10.28
C ALA A 233 6.11 -5.68 9.67
N ALA A 234 5.08 -5.50 10.48
CA ALA A 234 3.77 -5.02 10.02
C ALA A 234 3.83 -3.61 9.43
N ILE A 235 4.65 -2.72 10.00
CA ILE A 235 4.81 -1.34 9.53
C ILE A 235 5.71 -1.28 8.30
N VAL A 236 6.89 -1.96 8.31
CA VAL A 236 7.81 -1.96 7.16
C VAL A 236 7.29 -2.79 5.99
N PHE A 237 6.23 -3.57 6.18
CA PHE A 237 5.52 -4.24 5.09
C PHE A 237 5.11 -3.24 3.99
N PHE A 238 4.79 -2.01 4.36
CA PHE A 238 4.60 -0.89 3.44
C PHE A 238 5.73 -0.74 2.42
N ALA A 239 6.97 -1.04 2.80
CA ALA A 239 8.12 -0.92 1.90
C ALA A 239 8.08 -1.91 0.73
N PHE A 240 7.35 -3.02 0.85
CA PHE A 240 7.19 -4.01 -0.21
C PHE A 240 6.00 -3.74 -1.12
N LEU A 241 5.19 -2.73 -0.81
CA LEU A 241 4.03 -2.34 -1.60
C LEU A 241 4.45 -1.96 -3.02
N GLY A 242 3.70 -2.43 -4.01
CA GLY A 242 3.93 -2.09 -5.41
C GLY A 242 4.33 -3.29 -6.29
N PHE A 243 4.71 -4.46 -5.74
CA PHE A 243 4.89 -5.63 -6.60
C PHE A 243 3.55 -6.09 -7.22
N ASP A 244 2.43 -5.86 -6.54
CA ASP A 244 1.08 -6.05 -7.04
C ASP A 244 0.75 -5.09 -8.18
N ALA A 245 1.27 -3.84 -8.12
CA ALA A 245 1.12 -2.85 -9.19
C ALA A 245 1.78 -3.31 -10.50
N VAL A 246 2.82 -4.17 -10.46
CA VAL A 246 3.36 -4.83 -11.66
C VAL A 246 2.25 -5.58 -12.39
N SER A 247 1.31 -6.20 -11.66
CA SER A 247 0.19 -6.94 -12.25
C SER A 247 -0.73 -6.06 -13.09
N THR A 248 -0.83 -4.76 -12.82
CA THR A 248 -1.62 -3.81 -13.61
C THR A 248 -1.03 -3.54 -15.00
N ALA A 249 0.25 -3.84 -15.21
CA ALA A 249 0.95 -3.69 -16.49
C ALA A 249 0.80 -4.92 -17.41
N ALA A 250 -0.03 -5.90 -17.04
CA ALA A 250 -0.19 -7.15 -17.77
C ALA A 250 -0.60 -6.95 -19.25
N GLN A 251 -1.47 -5.97 -19.55
CA GLN A 251 -1.90 -5.66 -20.92
C GLN A 251 -0.80 -5.00 -21.77
N GLU A 252 0.21 -4.41 -21.15
CA GLU A 252 1.36 -3.79 -21.82
C GLU A 252 2.54 -4.77 -21.98
N THR A 253 2.42 -5.98 -21.45
CA THR A 253 3.48 -7.01 -21.44
C THR A 253 3.46 -7.82 -22.73
N LYS A 254 4.66 -8.10 -23.29
CA LYS A 254 4.83 -8.89 -24.52
C LYS A 254 4.37 -10.33 -24.32
N ASN A 255 4.86 -10.99 -23.30
CA ASN A 255 4.53 -12.39 -22.95
C ASN A 255 4.04 -12.49 -21.49
N PRO A 256 2.78 -12.06 -21.17
CA PRO A 256 2.32 -11.97 -19.79
C PRO A 256 2.45 -13.27 -19.01
N LYS A 257 2.21 -14.42 -19.67
CA LYS A 257 2.26 -15.75 -19.04
C LYS A 257 3.61 -16.07 -18.40
N ARG A 258 4.71 -15.59 -18.99
CA ARG A 258 6.08 -15.83 -18.53
C ARG A 258 6.63 -14.63 -17.79
N ASP A 259 6.44 -13.43 -18.36
CA ASP A 259 7.15 -12.24 -17.95
C ASP A 259 6.57 -11.64 -16.67
N MET A 260 5.26 -11.82 -16.41
CA MET A 260 4.61 -11.32 -15.19
C MET A 260 5.12 -12.01 -13.91
N PRO A 261 5.18 -13.37 -13.83
CA PRO A 261 5.78 -14.02 -12.67
C PRO A 261 7.24 -13.59 -12.43
N ILE A 262 8.04 -13.46 -13.49
CA ILE A 262 9.43 -13.00 -13.39
C ILE A 262 9.47 -11.57 -12.84
N GLY A 263 8.66 -10.67 -13.40
CA GLY A 263 8.58 -9.27 -12.96
C GLY A 263 8.25 -9.14 -11.47
N ILE A 264 7.24 -9.87 -11.00
CA ILE A 264 6.80 -9.84 -9.60
C ILE A 264 7.84 -10.45 -8.66
N LEU A 265 8.28 -11.68 -8.93
CA LEU A 265 9.12 -12.42 -7.98
C LEU A 265 10.57 -11.90 -7.94
N VAL A 266 11.14 -11.54 -9.10
CA VAL A 266 12.51 -11.03 -9.13
C VAL A 266 12.59 -9.62 -8.54
N SER A 267 11.61 -8.74 -8.80
CA SER A 267 11.59 -7.41 -8.17
C SER A 267 11.48 -7.52 -6.64
N LEU A 268 10.64 -8.43 -6.14
CA LEU A 268 10.50 -8.68 -4.71
C LEU A 268 11.81 -9.19 -4.09
N LEU A 269 12.49 -10.15 -4.73
CA LEU A 269 13.76 -10.69 -4.27
C LEU A 269 14.86 -9.61 -4.21
N VAL A 270 15.00 -8.83 -5.28
CA VAL A 270 16.00 -7.74 -5.36
C VAL A 270 15.75 -6.72 -4.26
N CYS A 271 14.50 -6.27 -4.09
CA CYS A 271 14.16 -5.31 -3.05
C CYS A 271 14.38 -5.87 -1.64
N THR A 272 14.08 -7.14 -1.39
CA THR A 272 14.32 -7.80 -0.10
C THR A 272 15.81 -7.73 0.28
N ILE A 273 16.69 -8.13 -0.64
CA ILE A 273 18.14 -8.10 -0.40
C ILE A 273 18.61 -6.67 -0.12
N LEU A 274 18.20 -5.72 -0.96
CA LEU A 274 18.57 -4.31 -0.80
C LEU A 274 18.08 -3.75 0.54
N TYR A 275 16.86 -4.07 0.97
CA TYR A 275 16.28 -3.56 2.21
C TYR A 275 16.97 -4.06 3.46
N ILE A 276 17.30 -5.36 3.50
CA ILE A 276 18.02 -5.94 4.63
C ILE A 276 19.41 -5.32 4.75
N LEU A 277 20.15 -5.23 3.64
CA LEU A 277 21.51 -4.66 3.63
C LEU A 277 21.49 -3.16 3.94
N PHE A 278 20.56 -2.42 3.36
CA PHE A 278 20.41 -0.99 3.61
C PHE A 278 20.08 -0.69 5.08
N ALA A 279 19.11 -1.40 5.66
CA ALA A 279 18.73 -1.24 7.04
C ALA A 279 19.88 -1.60 7.99
N HIS A 280 20.65 -2.65 7.67
CA HIS A 280 21.83 -3.04 8.41
C HIS A 280 22.88 -1.93 8.42
N VAL A 281 23.25 -1.41 7.25
CA VAL A 281 24.24 -0.31 7.16
C VAL A 281 23.71 0.93 7.87
N MET A 282 22.45 1.29 7.68
CA MET A 282 21.86 2.50 8.28
C MET A 282 21.92 2.47 9.81
N THR A 283 21.50 1.36 10.42
CA THR A 283 21.55 1.21 11.89
C THR A 283 22.95 0.93 12.45
N GLY A 284 23.90 0.57 11.59
CA GLY A 284 25.29 0.43 11.98
C GLY A 284 26.07 1.75 11.95
N VAL A 285 25.72 2.63 11.01
CA VAL A 285 26.36 3.96 10.89
C VAL A 285 25.86 4.94 11.93
N ALA A 286 24.56 4.94 12.22
CA ALA A 286 23.93 5.79 13.22
C ALA A 286 23.18 4.94 14.24
N HIS A 287 23.23 5.33 15.51
CA HIS A 287 22.46 4.66 16.54
C HIS A 287 20.96 4.85 16.29
N TYR A 288 20.16 3.82 16.51
CA TYR A 288 18.74 3.85 16.18
C TYR A 288 17.95 4.99 16.84
N THR A 289 18.39 5.47 18.01
CA THR A 289 17.82 6.64 18.69
C THR A 289 18.04 7.95 17.96
N ASP A 290 19.05 8.05 17.10
CA ASP A 290 19.31 9.26 16.30
C ASP A 290 18.22 9.49 15.26
N PHE A 291 17.45 8.49 14.92
CA PHE A 291 16.31 8.58 13.99
C PHE A 291 15.01 9.04 14.66
N SER A 292 15.02 9.38 15.95
CA SER A 292 13.86 9.88 16.69
C SER A 292 13.67 11.39 16.55
N GLY A 293 12.42 11.86 16.69
CA GLY A 293 12.06 13.28 16.71
C GLY A 293 12.17 14.00 15.36
N GLN A 294 12.33 15.31 15.39
CA GLN A 294 12.43 16.13 14.17
C GLN A 294 13.70 15.86 13.35
N VAL A 295 14.77 15.44 14.00
CA VAL A 295 16.03 15.06 13.35
C VAL A 295 15.87 13.79 12.52
N GLY A 296 14.98 12.86 12.95
CA GLY A 296 14.68 11.61 12.23
C GLY A 296 13.74 11.75 11.03
N ILE A 297 13.42 12.97 10.62
CA ILE A 297 12.49 13.23 9.50
C ILE A 297 13.01 12.66 8.16
N ALA A 298 14.33 12.64 7.97
CA ALA A 298 15.00 12.06 6.81
C ALA A 298 16.13 11.12 7.25
N PRO A 299 15.82 9.87 7.66
CA PRO A 299 16.78 8.97 8.29
C PRO A 299 18.07 8.75 7.51
N VAL A 300 17.97 8.72 6.19
CA VAL A 300 19.16 8.56 5.32
C VAL A 300 20.08 9.76 5.41
N ALA A 301 19.52 10.97 5.49
CA ALA A 301 20.32 12.20 5.66
C ALA A 301 21.05 12.18 7.01
N VAL A 302 20.35 11.78 8.08
CA VAL A 302 20.95 11.61 9.42
C VAL A 302 22.08 10.59 9.38
N ALA A 303 21.87 9.42 8.76
CA ALA A 303 22.92 8.42 8.64
C ALA A 303 24.13 8.92 7.87
N ILE A 304 23.94 9.70 6.78
CA ILE A 304 25.05 10.28 6.00
C ILE A 304 25.84 11.30 6.83
N GLU A 305 25.17 12.11 7.64
CA GLU A 305 25.84 13.07 8.54
C GLU A 305 26.71 12.39 9.59
N LYS A 306 26.36 11.16 9.98
CA LYS A 306 27.16 10.33 10.90
C LYS A 306 28.30 9.56 10.19
N MET A 307 28.34 9.55 8.86
CA MET A 307 29.48 8.99 8.09
C MET A 307 30.68 9.93 8.16
N GLY A 308 31.48 9.84 9.20
CA GLY A 308 32.64 10.70 9.39
C GLY A 308 33.50 10.31 10.57
N HIS A 309 34.48 11.17 10.87
CA HIS A 309 35.33 11.01 12.03
C HIS A 309 35.10 12.18 13.00
N PRO A 310 35.11 11.89 14.32
CA PRO A 310 34.99 12.95 15.31
C PRO A 310 36.19 13.90 15.23
N ASP A 311 35.92 15.21 15.27
CA ASP A 311 36.94 16.23 15.43
C ASP A 311 37.44 16.29 16.87
N ALA A 312 38.36 17.24 17.15
CA ALA A 312 38.94 17.43 18.47
C ALA A 312 37.90 17.80 19.57
N ALA A 313 36.72 18.25 19.18
CA ALA A 313 35.57 18.56 20.06
C ALA A 313 34.61 17.39 20.17
N GLY A 314 34.87 16.25 19.51
CA GLY A 314 33.98 15.08 19.51
C GLY A 314 32.81 15.19 18.53
N VAL A 315 32.74 16.22 17.72
CA VAL A 315 31.71 16.43 16.71
C VAL A 315 32.07 15.66 15.44
N ILE A 316 31.17 14.82 14.96
CA ILE A 316 31.39 14.05 13.73
C ILE A 316 31.36 15.01 12.53
N GLN A 317 32.48 15.09 11.81
CA GLN A 317 32.54 15.82 10.55
C GLN A 317 32.21 14.86 9.41
N PRO A 318 31.15 15.15 8.60
CA PRO A 318 30.75 14.27 7.52
C PRO A 318 31.87 14.09 6.50
N ALA A 319 32.27 12.85 6.22
CA ALA A 319 33.31 12.54 5.24
C ALA A 319 32.90 12.91 3.80
N TYR A 320 31.62 12.94 3.52
CA TYR A 320 31.06 13.18 2.18
C TYR A 320 29.95 14.24 2.20
N PRO A 321 30.23 15.54 2.44
CA PRO A 321 29.20 16.58 2.53
C PRO A 321 28.34 16.72 1.26
N TRP A 322 28.94 16.48 0.09
CA TRP A 322 28.25 16.53 -1.21
C TRP A 322 27.24 15.37 -1.38
N LEU A 323 27.51 14.22 -0.74
CA LEU A 323 26.72 12.99 -0.88
C LEU A 323 25.31 13.19 -0.34
N ASN A 324 25.16 13.90 0.79
CA ASN A 324 23.87 14.19 1.39
C ASN A 324 22.93 14.90 0.38
N LYS A 325 23.39 15.98 -0.25
CA LYS A 325 22.59 16.72 -1.25
C LYS A 325 22.26 15.86 -2.48
N ALA A 326 23.22 15.09 -2.97
CA ALA A 326 23.05 14.23 -4.15
C ALA A 326 22.03 13.10 -3.87
N ILE A 327 22.13 12.45 -2.71
CA ILE A 327 21.23 11.37 -2.32
C ILE A 327 19.81 11.90 -2.06
N ILE A 328 19.67 13.03 -1.35
CA ILE A 328 18.36 13.65 -1.11
C ILE A 328 17.68 13.99 -2.44
N LEU A 329 18.41 14.58 -3.38
CA LEU A 329 17.85 14.92 -4.69
C LEU A 329 17.38 13.67 -5.46
N ALA A 330 18.15 12.59 -5.43
CA ALA A 330 17.79 11.33 -6.06
C ALA A 330 16.56 10.67 -5.40
N ILE A 331 16.44 10.75 -4.06
CA ILE A 331 15.27 10.29 -3.32
C ILE A 331 14.03 11.10 -3.70
N LEU A 332 14.14 12.43 -3.82
CA LEU A 332 13.05 13.31 -4.23
C LEU A 332 12.50 12.94 -5.61
N PHE A 333 13.36 12.72 -6.61
CA PHE A 333 12.92 12.22 -7.92
C PHE A 333 12.32 10.83 -7.82
N GLY A 334 12.90 9.99 -6.98
CA GLY A 334 12.40 8.66 -6.71
C GLY A 334 10.96 8.65 -6.18
N TYR A 335 10.65 9.53 -5.25
CA TYR A 335 9.29 9.67 -4.70
C TYR A 335 8.29 10.18 -5.73
N CYS A 336 8.68 11.09 -6.61
CA CYS A 336 7.82 11.55 -7.71
C CYS A 336 7.33 10.37 -8.56
N SER A 337 8.22 9.41 -8.88
CA SER A 337 7.86 8.20 -9.62
C SER A 337 6.85 7.34 -8.85
N VAL A 338 7.06 7.12 -7.55
CA VAL A 338 6.13 6.30 -6.73
C VAL A 338 4.76 6.96 -6.63
N ILE A 339 4.69 8.28 -6.33
CA ILE A 339 3.43 9.03 -6.28
C ILE A 339 2.67 8.90 -7.61
N MET A 340 3.38 9.06 -8.73
CA MET A 340 2.75 8.97 -10.04
C MET A 340 2.20 7.59 -10.34
N VAL A 341 2.92 6.51 -9.99
CA VAL A 341 2.49 5.14 -10.25
C VAL A 341 1.33 4.72 -9.33
N THR A 342 1.36 5.12 -8.06
CA THR A 342 0.25 4.85 -7.13
C THR A 342 -1.03 5.56 -7.56
N LEU A 343 -0.98 6.84 -7.94
CA LEU A 343 -2.12 7.58 -8.49
C LEU A 343 -2.63 6.97 -9.80
N LEU A 344 -1.73 6.47 -10.66
CA LEU A 344 -2.10 5.77 -11.89
C LEU A 344 -2.84 4.46 -11.57
N GLY A 345 -2.28 3.63 -10.68
CA GLY A 345 -2.90 2.37 -10.25
C GLY A 345 -4.31 2.59 -9.69
N GLN A 346 -4.45 3.57 -8.80
CA GLN A 346 -5.71 3.97 -8.21
C GLN A 346 -6.77 4.34 -9.26
N SER A 347 -6.40 5.17 -10.22
CA SER A 347 -7.32 5.58 -11.29
C SER A 347 -7.73 4.42 -12.20
N ARG A 348 -6.86 3.42 -12.42
CA ARG A 348 -7.15 2.20 -13.20
C ARG A 348 -8.11 1.26 -12.47
N VAL A 349 -7.93 1.06 -11.16
CA VAL A 349 -8.86 0.26 -10.34
C VAL A 349 -10.25 0.91 -10.37
N PHE A 350 -10.33 2.21 -10.14
CA PHE A 350 -11.59 2.96 -10.16
C PHE A 350 -12.27 2.92 -11.52
N LEU A 351 -11.50 3.03 -12.60
CA LEU A 351 -11.96 2.86 -13.98
C LEU A 351 -12.58 1.46 -14.20
N SER A 352 -11.90 0.40 -13.73
CA SER A 352 -12.37 -0.98 -13.86
C SER A 352 -13.67 -1.20 -13.11
N MET A 353 -13.76 -0.75 -11.85
CA MET A 353 -14.98 -0.83 -11.03
C MET A 353 -16.15 -0.07 -11.69
N SER A 354 -15.89 1.11 -12.27
CA SER A 354 -16.91 1.89 -12.99
C SER A 354 -17.33 1.24 -14.32
N ARG A 355 -16.40 0.60 -15.05
CA ARG A 355 -16.72 -0.18 -16.25
C ARG A 355 -17.61 -1.38 -15.96
N ASP A 356 -17.43 -2.02 -14.81
CA ASP A 356 -18.27 -3.13 -14.36
C ASP A 356 -19.62 -2.67 -13.79
N GLY A 357 -19.85 -1.34 -13.72
CA GLY A 357 -21.11 -0.73 -13.25
C GLY A 357 -21.19 -0.53 -11.75
N LEU A 358 -20.14 -0.89 -10.99
CA LEU A 358 -20.13 -0.79 -9.54
C LEU A 358 -19.96 0.65 -9.04
N LEU A 359 -19.44 1.54 -9.89
CA LEU A 359 -19.30 2.98 -9.66
C LEU A 359 -19.95 3.78 -10.78
N PRO A 360 -20.31 5.07 -10.55
CA PRO A 360 -20.92 5.90 -11.56
C PRO A 360 -20.13 5.94 -12.87
N PRO A 361 -20.80 5.93 -14.06
CA PRO A 361 -20.15 5.87 -15.37
C PRO A 361 -19.31 7.11 -15.69
N PHE A 362 -19.47 8.17 -14.92
CA PHE A 362 -18.64 9.37 -15.00
C PHE A 362 -17.14 9.04 -14.79
N PHE A 363 -16.81 8.09 -13.92
CA PHE A 363 -15.44 7.69 -13.63
C PHE A 363 -14.81 6.76 -14.68
N SER A 364 -15.65 6.16 -15.55
CA SER A 364 -15.16 5.34 -16.67
C SER A 364 -14.88 6.14 -17.94
N LYS A 365 -15.19 7.44 -17.96
CA LYS A 365 -14.96 8.31 -19.13
C LYS A 365 -13.47 8.58 -19.31
N ILE A 366 -12.95 8.19 -20.47
CA ILE A 366 -11.57 8.47 -20.88
C ILE A 366 -11.56 9.73 -21.72
N ASN A 367 -10.68 10.65 -21.40
CA ASN A 367 -10.47 11.86 -22.19
C ASN A 367 -9.87 11.49 -23.56
N GLN A 368 -10.50 11.91 -24.65
CA GLN A 368 -10.09 11.55 -26.03
C GLN A 368 -8.71 12.10 -26.39
N ARG A 369 -8.34 13.29 -25.90
CA ARG A 369 -7.06 13.95 -26.20
C ARG A 369 -5.90 13.30 -25.47
N PHE A 370 -6.08 13.02 -24.18
CA PHE A 370 -5.01 12.55 -23.30
C PHE A 370 -5.02 11.04 -23.06
N ARG A 371 -6.11 10.36 -23.44
CA ARG A 371 -6.35 8.91 -23.22
C ARG A 371 -6.20 8.49 -21.76
N THR A 372 -6.60 9.35 -20.83
CA THR A 372 -6.53 9.15 -19.39
C THR A 372 -7.90 9.35 -18.73
N PRO A 373 -8.20 8.72 -17.58
CA PRO A 373 -9.43 8.93 -16.83
C PRO A 373 -9.33 10.22 -15.99
N VAL A 374 -9.42 11.39 -16.64
CA VAL A 374 -9.21 12.71 -16.01
C VAL A 374 -10.10 12.93 -14.80
N HIS A 375 -11.37 12.50 -14.82
CA HIS A 375 -12.31 12.70 -13.72
C HIS A 375 -11.89 11.94 -12.45
N SER A 376 -11.47 10.69 -12.59
CA SER A 376 -10.93 9.90 -11.48
C SER A 376 -9.63 10.53 -10.94
N ASN A 377 -8.75 10.97 -11.84
CA ASN A 377 -7.50 11.63 -11.43
C ASN A 377 -7.76 12.96 -10.70
N CYS A 378 -8.76 13.76 -11.09
CA CYS A 378 -9.13 14.98 -10.37
C CYS A 378 -9.68 14.68 -8.97
N LEU A 379 -10.53 13.67 -8.83
CA LEU A 379 -11.04 13.25 -7.53
C LEU A 379 -9.89 12.88 -6.59
N PHE A 380 -8.98 12.03 -7.06
CA PHE A 380 -7.86 11.57 -6.24
C PHE A 380 -6.79 12.64 -6.01
N MET A 381 -6.60 13.55 -6.95
CA MET A 381 -5.77 14.74 -6.73
C MET A 381 -6.24 15.54 -5.52
N VAL A 382 -7.54 15.82 -5.43
CA VAL A 382 -8.11 16.56 -4.30
C VAL A 382 -8.02 15.75 -3.01
N LEU A 383 -8.46 14.49 -3.04
CA LEU A 383 -8.50 13.62 -1.86
C LEU A 383 -7.09 13.40 -1.28
N VAL A 384 -6.13 12.97 -2.11
CA VAL A 384 -4.75 12.70 -1.67
C VAL A 384 -4.06 13.98 -1.22
N SER A 385 -4.29 15.13 -1.89
CA SER A 385 -3.73 16.42 -1.45
C SER A 385 -4.23 16.82 -0.06
N LEU A 386 -5.53 16.68 0.21
CA LEU A 386 -6.08 16.97 1.52
C LEU A 386 -5.50 16.04 2.59
N LEU A 387 -5.44 14.73 2.32
CA LEU A 387 -4.84 13.79 3.25
C LEU A 387 -3.36 14.11 3.50
N ALA A 388 -2.58 14.40 2.45
CA ALA A 388 -1.16 14.76 2.58
C ALA A 388 -0.92 16.07 3.35
N GLY A 389 -1.88 17.00 3.30
CA GLY A 389 -1.82 18.26 4.04
C GLY A 389 -2.13 18.11 5.53
N PHE A 390 -3.01 17.18 5.89
CA PHE A 390 -3.62 17.15 7.22
C PHE A 390 -3.41 15.87 8.03
N ILE A 391 -2.90 14.78 7.47
CA ILE A 391 -2.71 13.50 8.18
C ILE A 391 -1.22 13.25 8.47
N PRO A 392 -0.86 12.70 9.66
CA PRO A 392 0.51 12.29 9.95
C PRO A 392 0.96 11.14 9.06
N ALA A 393 2.26 11.12 8.70
CA ALA A 393 2.83 10.07 7.85
C ALA A 393 2.70 8.67 8.46
N GLN A 394 2.81 8.55 9.78
CA GLN A 394 2.69 7.28 10.49
C GLN A 394 1.30 6.67 10.30
N VAL A 395 0.24 7.47 10.53
CA VAL A 395 -1.15 7.03 10.34
C VAL A 395 -1.39 6.56 8.91
N ALA A 396 -0.94 7.33 7.92
CA ALA A 396 -1.08 6.95 6.52
C ALA A 396 -0.29 5.65 6.21
N GLY A 397 0.93 5.50 6.72
CA GLY A 397 1.74 4.30 6.55
C GLY A 397 1.10 3.05 7.14
N GLU A 398 0.56 3.13 8.36
CA GLU A 398 -0.14 2.02 9.02
C GLU A 398 -1.43 1.62 8.29
N MET A 399 -2.21 2.61 7.83
CA MET A 399 -3.42 2.36 7.03
C MET A 399 -3.09 1.70 5.68
N THR A 400 -1.97 2.06 5.06
CA THR A 400 -1.51 1.40 3.84
C THR A 400 -1.17 -0.06 4.13
N SER A 401 -0.42 -0.33 5.19
CA SER A 401 -0.01 -1.70 5.54
C SER A 401 -1.20 -2.60 5.84
N ILE A 402 -2.21 -2.13 6.59
CA ILE A 402 -3.36 -2.97 6.96
C ILE A 402 -4.23 -3.30 5.74
N GLY A 403 -4.44 -2.33 4.82
CA GLY A 403 -5.16 -2.55 3.57
C GLY A 403 -4.46 -3.58 2.69
N THR A 404 -3.16 -3.39 2.43
CA THR A 404 -2.38 -4.32 1.61
C THR A 404 -2.33 -5.73 2.20
N LEU A 405 -2.16 -5.87 3.53
CA LEU A 405 -2.19 -7.17 4.21
C LEU A 405 -3.54 -7.86 4.06
N LEU A 406 -4.65 -7.10 4.12
CA LEU A 406 -5.99 -7.61 3.87
C LEU A 406 -6.15 -8.09 2.41
N ALA A 407 -5.73 -7.28 1.43
CA ALA A 407 -5.77 -7.66 0.01
C ALA A 407 -4.96 -8.93 -0.26
N PHE A 408 -3.76 -9.06 0.31
CA PHE A 408 -2.90 -10.24 0.14
C PHE A 408 -3.49 -11.48 0.79
N THR A 409 -4.10 -11.35 1.97
CA THR A 409 -4.86 -12.43 2.62
C THR A 409 -5.96 -12.96 1.70
N LEU A 410 -6.72 -12.06 1.08
CA LEU A 410 -7.81 -12.42 0.18
C LEU A 410 -7.31 -13.03 -1.14
N VAL A 411 -6.20 -12.54 -1.69
CA VAL A 411 -5.58 -13.15 -2.89
C VAL A 411 -5.04 -14.55 -2.60
N CYS A 412 -4.41 -14.77 -1.44
CA CYS A 412 -3.99 -16.12 -1.03
C CYS A 412 -5.18 -17.05 -0.86
N ALA A 413 -6.28 -16.59 -0.25
CA ALA A 413 -7.52 -17.36 -0.14
C ALA A 413 -8.13 -17.66 -1.51
N ALA A 414 -8.07 -16.72 -2.44
CA ALA A 414 -8.56 -16.89 -3.81
C ALA A 414 -7.84 -18.03 -4.56
N ILE A 415 -6.53 -18.23 -4.34
CA ILE A 415 -5.78 -19.37 -4.91
C ILE A 415 -6.35 -20.70 -4.42
N LEU A 416 -6.66 -20.84 -3.13
CA LEU A 416 -7.27 -22.06 -2.59
C LEU A 416 -8.63 -22.33 -3.24
N ILE A 417 -9.42 -21.27 -3.41
CA ILE A 417 -10.75 -21.37 -4.03
C ILE A 417 -10.64 -21.76 -5.51
N VAL A 418 -9.80 -21.09 -6.29
CA VAL A 418 -9.69 -21.35 -7.74
C VAL A 418 -9.09 -22.72 -8.03
N ARG A 419 -8.19 -23.21 -7.19
CA ARG A 419 -7.62 -24.55 -7.32
C ARG A 419 -8.67 -25.65 -7.10
N LYS A 420 -9.65 -25.39 -6.21
CA LYS A 420 -10.75 -26.31 -5.94
C LYS A 420 -11.91 -26.19 -6.95
N THR A 421 -12.23 -24.96 -7.36
CA THR A 421 -13.44 -24.71 -8.19
C THR A 421 -13.18 -24.71 -9.68
N MET A 422 -11.95 -24.47 -10.10
CA MET A 422 -11.54 -24.37 -11.51
C MET A 422 -10.19 -25.09 -11.75
N PRO A 423 -10.12 -26.42 -11.53
CA PRO A 423 -8.87 -27.18 -11.64
C PRO A 423 -8.30 -27.18 -13.06
N ASP A 424 -9.16 -27.17 -14.08
CA ASP A 424 -8.81 -27.37 -15.50
C ASP A 424 -8.34 -26.10 -16.21
N VAL A 425 -8.44 -24.92 -15.58
CA VAL A 425 -7.99 -23.66 -16.18
C VAL A 425 -6.47 -23.69 -16.40
N PRO A 426 -5.98 -23.42 -17.63
CA PRO A 426 -4.55 -23.44 -17.95
C PRO A 426 -3.79 -22.38 -17.14
N ARG A 427 -2.73 -22.80 -16.46
CA ARG A 427 -1.84 -21.95 -15.64
C ARG A 427 -0.43 -22.04 -16.17
N ALA A 428 0.11 -20.91 -16.64
CA ALA A 428 1.49 -20.85 -17.11
C ALA A 428 2.49 -20.89 -15.94
N PHE A 429 2.15 -20.25 -14.83
CA PHE A 429 2.85 -20.36 -13.56
C PHE A 429 1.90 -20.98 -12.52
N LYS A 430 2.40 -21.90 -11.73
CA LYS A 430 1.66 -22.56 -10.64
C LYS A 430 2.34 -22.28 -9.33
N THR A 431 1.60 -21.71 -8.37
CA THR A 431 2.07 -21.56 -6.98
C THR A 431 2.53 -22.94 -6.46
N PRO A 432 3.78 -23.05 -5.97
CA PRO A 432 4.29 -24.31 -5.45
C PRO A 432 3.60 -24.69 -4.13
N PHE A 433 3.65 -25.97 -3.79
CA PHE A 433 3.20 -26.49 -2.49
C PHE A 433 1.82 -26.00 -2.03
N VAL A 434 0.83 -25.92 -2.94
CA VAL A 434 -0.57 -25.65 -2.56
C VAL A 434 -1.13 -26.91 -1.88
N PRO A 435 -1.76 -26.80 -0.67
CA PRO A 435 -2.29 -25.59 -0.03
C PRO A 435 -1.35 -24.86 0.92
N PHE A 436 -0.13 -25.33 1.17
CA PHE A 436 0.79 -24.78 2.19
C PHE A 436 1.13 -23.30 1.95
N VAL A 437 1.60 -22.93 0.77
CA VAL A 437 2.02 -21.54 0.45
C VAL A 437 0.87 -20.54 0.63
N PRO A 438 -0.33 -20.74 0.08
CA PRO A 438 -1.43 -19.82 0.33
C PRO A 438 -1.86 -19.74 1.80
N ILE A 439 -1.86 -20.88 2.53
CA ILE A 439 -2.21 -20.88 3.97
C ILE A 439 -1.17 -20.11 4.76
N MET A 440 0.11 -20.30 4.50
CA MET A 440 1.18 -19.53 5.15
C MET A 440 1.10 -18.05 4.80
N GLY A 441 0.72 -17.69 3.57
CA GLY A 441 0.45 -16.31 3.17
C GLY A 441 -0.68 -15.69 3.99
N ILE A 442 -1.79 -16.39 4.18
CA ILE A 442 -2.90 -15.93 5.03
C ILE A 442 -2.42 -15.75 6.47
N LEU A 443 -1.76 -16.76 7.05
CA LEU A 443 -1.33 -16.74 8.44
C LEU A 443 -0.31 -15.63 8.72
N THR A 444 0.68 -15.43 7.85
CA THR A 444 1.69 -14.38 8.02
C THR A 444 1.09 -13.00 7.88
N CYS A 445 0.19 -12.77 6.91
CA CYS A 445 -0.51 -11.50 6.77
C CYS A 445 -1.40 -11.20 7.99
N LEU A 446 -2.21 -12.15 8.44
CA LEU A 446 -3.05 -11.98 9.63
C LEU A 446 -2.23 -11.79 10.90
N CYS A 447 -1.11 -12.52 11.04
CA CYS A 447 -0.18 -12.33 12.16
C CYS A 447 0.36 -10.89 12.16
N MET A 448 0.85 -10.37 11.04
CA MET A 448 1.33 -8.99 10.96
C MET A 448 0.20 -7.98 11.25
N MET A 449 -1.01 -8.20 10.71
CA MET A 449 -2.17 -7.35 11.01
C MET A 449 -2.47 -7.29 12.50
N SER A 450 -2.34 -8.39 13.25
CA SER A 450 -2.63 -8.45 14.69
C SER A 450 -1.67 -7.61 15.55
N PHE A 451 -0.49 -7.26 15.02
CA PHE A 451 0.47 -6.39 15.70
C PHE A 451 0.28 -4.90 15.35
N LEU A 452 -0.63 -4.57 14.42
CA LEU A 452 -0.98 -3.18 14.16
C LEU A 452 -1.88 -2.63 15.29
N PRO A 453 -1.78 -1.34 15.61
CA PRO A 453 -2.54 -0.75 16.70
C PRO A 453 -4.05 -0.74 16.41
N ALA A 454 -4.84 -0.72 17.48
CA ALA A 454 -6.30 -0.84 17.41
C ALA A 454 -6.96 0.31 16.63
N ASP A 455 -6.41 1.52 16.67
CA ASP A 455 -6.88 2.68 15.92
C ASP A 455 -6.77 2.47 14.40
N THR A 456 -5.74 1.76 13.94
CA THR A 456 -5.59 1.36 12.53
C THR A 456 -6.70 0.40 12.09
N TRP A 457 -7.07 -0.55 12.96
CA TRP A 457 -8.21 -1.44 12.72
C TRP A 457 -9.54 -0.70 12.67
N ILE A 458 -9.75 0.28 13.57
CA ILE A 458 -10.95 1.14 13.56
C ILE A 458 -11.06 1.85 12.20
N ARG A 459 -9.98 2.48 11.74
CA ARG A 459 -9.96 3.20 10.45
C ARG A 459 -10.28 2.28 9.27
N LEU A 460 -9.70 1.06 9.24
CA LEU A 460 -10.00 0.08 8.20
C LEU A 460 -11.49 -0.31 8.21
N VAL A 461 -12.04 -0.64 9.38
CA VAL A 461 -13.45 -1.06 9.50
C VAL A 461 -14.40 0.06 9.11
N LEU A 462 -14.13 1.30 9.53
CA LEU A 462 -14.91 2.48 9.12
C LEU A 462 -14.86 2.69 7.61
N TRP A 463 -13.69 2.55 6.99
CA TRP A 463 -13.54 2.64 5.55
C TRP A 463 -14.34 1.55 4.81
N MET A 464 -14.31 0.32 5.32
CA MET A 464 -15.08 -0.79 4.74
C MET A 464 -16.59 -0.58 4.88
N LEU A 465 -17.06 0.00 5.99
CA LEU A 465 -18.48 0.36 6.16
C LEU A 465 -18.91 1.40 5.13
N ILE A 466 -18.14 2.47 4.94
CA ILE A 466 -18.41 3.48 3.90
C ILE A 466 -18.47 2.82 2.52
N GLY A 467 -17.53 1.94 2.20
CA GLY A 467 -17.52 1.19 0.94
C GLY A 467 -18.77 0.33 0.78
N LEU A 468 -19.18 -0.34 1.83
CA LEU A 468 -20.38 -1.20 1.80
C LEU A 468 -21.65 -0.37 1.57
N ASP A 469 -21.74 0.85 2.13
CA ASP A 469 -22.85 1.76 1.90
C ASP A 469 -22.90 2.27 0.45
N VAL A 470 -21.74 2.60 -0.12
CA VAL A 470 -21.65 2.96 -1.55
C VAL A 470 -22.09 1.79 -2.42
N TYR A 471 -21.68 0.56 -2.10
CA TYR A 471 -22.11 -0.63 -2.83
C TYR A 471 -23.60 -0.89 -2.67
N ALA A 472 -24.14 -0.78 -1.45
CA ALA A 472 -25.55 -0.99 -1.15
C ALA A 472 -26.46 0.04 -1.80
N SER A 473 -26.00 1.28 -1.92
CA SER A 473 -26.77 2.39 -2.51
C SER A 473 -26.68 2.45 -4.02
N TYR A 474 -25.53 2.11 -4.60
CA TYR A 474 -25.27 2.26 -6.02
C TYR A 474 -24.88 0.95 -6.71
N GLY A 475 -23.79 0.30 -6.27
CA GLY A 475 -23.14 -0.79 -7.00
C GLY A 475 -24.06 -1.98 -7.28
N ILE A 476 -24.80 -2.44 -6.27
CA ILE A 476 -25.72 -3.57 -6.40
C ILE A 476 -26.85 -3.35 -7.43
N HIS A 477 -27.23 -2.09 -7.67
CA HIS A 477 -28.33 -1.73 -8.58
C HIS A 477 -27.87 -1.48 -10.02
N HIS A 478 -26.58 -1.19 -10.22
CA HIS A 478 -26.04 -0.80 -11.53
C HIS A 478 -25.00 -1.78 -12.07
N SER A 479 -24.73 -2.88 -11.34
CA SER A 479 -23.83 -3.93 -11.82
C SER A 479 -24.24 -4.46 -13.19
N LYS A 480 -23.27 -4.67 -14.06
CA LYS A 480 -23.50 -5.20 -15.41
C LYS A 480 -23.74 -6.71 -15.47
N LEU A 481 -23.51 -7.41 -14.36
CA LEU A 481 -23.90 -8.82 -14.29
C LEU A 481 -25.41 -8.94 -14.14
N GLU A 482 -26.06 -9.76 -14.98
CA GLU A 482 -27.50 -9.94 -14.94
C GLU A 482 -27.98 -10.49 -13.60
N TYR A 483 -28.69 -9.65 -12.89
CA TYR A 483 -29.38 -10.00 -11.65
C TYR A 483 -30.85 -10.36 -11.94
N GLY A 484 -31.16 -11.58 -12.29
CA GLY A 484 -32.54 -12.07 -12.29
C GLY A 484 -33.14 -12.12 -10.89
N GLN A 485 -34.20 -12.93 -10.65
CA GLN A 485 -34.89 -13.12 -9.35
C GLN A 485 -33.97 -13.43 -8.12
N LYS A 486 -32.65 -13.46 -8.30
CA LYS A 486 -31.59 -13.72 -7.31
C LYS A 486 -31.29 -12.54 -6.37
N HIS A 487 -31.79 -11.35 -6.63
CA HIS A 487 -31.59 -10.13 -5.81
C HIS A 487 -31.89 -10.32 -4.32
N ARG A 488 -32.96 -11.07 -3.99
CA ARG A 488 -33.40 -11.20 -2.59
C ARG A 488 -32.42 -11.89 -1.66
N LYS A 489 -31.64 -12.88 -2.16
CA LYS A 489 -30.62 -13.57 -1.33
C LYS A 489 -29.35 -12.73 -1.16
N GLY A 490 -29.03 -11.90 -2.14
CA GLY A 490 -27.91 -11.00 -2.07
C GLY A 490 -28.05 -9.92 -0.99
N ASP A 491 -29.24 -9.34 -0.83
CA ASP A 491 -29.49 -8.31 0.17
C ASP A 491 -29.28 -8.78 1.61
N ILE A 492 -29.57 -10.06 1.91
CA ILE A 492 -29.33 -10.62 3.24
C ILE A 492 -27.84 -10.70 3.54
N VAL A 493 -27.04 -11.21 2.60
CA VAL A 493 -25.58 -11.33 2.79
C VAL A 493 -24.96 -9.96 2.97
N LEU A 494 -25.38 -8.98 2.17
CA LEU A 494 -24.91 -7.59 2.28
C LEU A 494 -25.23 -7.00 3.66
N ASN A 495 -26.48 -7.15 4.12
CA ASN A 495 -26.90 -6.62 5.40
C ASN A 495 -26.19 -7.32 6.58
N LEU A 496 -25.96 -8.64 6.49
CA LEU A 496 -25.17 -9.37 7.48
C LEU A 496 -23.70 -8.93 7.48
N THR A 497 -23.11 -8.68 6.32
CA THR A 497 -21.75 -8.15 6.24
C THR A 497 -21.66 -6.77 6.90
N GLY A 498 -22.64 -5.89 6.67
CA GLY A 498 -22.72 -4.59 7.32
C GLY A 498 -22.86 -4.68 8.85
N LEU A 499 -23.67 -5.62 9.35
CA LEU A 499 -23.80 -5.88 10.79
C LEU A 499 -22.49 -6.41 11.39
N ILE A 500 -21.83 -7.35 10.72
CA ILE A 500 -20.53 -7.89 11.16
C ILE A 500 -19.48 -6.76 11.25
N LEU A 501 -19.37 -5.91 10.24
CA LEU A 501 -18.44 -4.78 10.25
C LEU A 501 -18.80 -3.76 11.35
N SER A 502 -20.11 -3.52 11.59
CA SER A 502 -20.54 -2.63 12.67
C SER A 502 -20.17 -3.18 14.05
N ILE A 503 -20.31 -4.48 14.26
CA ILE A 503 -19.90 -5.17 15.50
C ILE A 503 -18.36 -5.11 15.63
N LEU A 504 -17.61 -5.33 14.55
CA LEU A 504 -16.16 -5.21 14.55
C LEU A 504 -15.72 -3.78 14.90
N SER A 505 -16.42 -2.75 14.45
CA SER A 505 -16.15 -1.36 14.83
C SER A 505 -16.31 -1.13 16.34
N VAL A 506 -17.32 -1.75 16.96
CA VAL A 506 -17.49 -1.70 18.43
C VAL A 506 -16.34 -2.43 19.13
N ILE A 507 -16.00 -3.65 18.67
CA ILE A 507 -14.94 -4.46 19.27
C ILE A 507 -13.59 -3.74 19.20
N THR A 508 -13.23 -3.20 18.04
CA THR A 508 -11.98 -2.46 17.85
C THR A 508 -11.95 -1.15 18.64
N GLY A 509 -13.10 -0.46 18.76
CA GLY A 509 -13.24 0.72 19.61
C GLY A 509 -13.03 0.40 21.10
N LEU A 510 -13.63 -0.68 21.61
CA LEU A 510 -13.42 -1.15 22.99
C LEU A 510 -11.97 -1.58 23.24
N TRP A 511 -11.36 -2.26 22.29
CA TRP A 511 -9.95 -2.63 22.38
C TRP A 511 -9.05 -1.39 22.45
N HIS A 512 -9.27 -0.40 21.59
CA HIS A 512 -8.52 0.87 21.62
C HIS A 512 -8.72 1.61 22.94
N GLN A 513 -9.96 1.67 23.44
CA GLN A 513 -10.27 2.28 24.76
C GLN A 513 -9.50 1.59 25.90
N GLN A 514 -9.36 0.27 25.87
CA GLN A 514 -8.62 -0.47 26.89
C GLN A 514 -7.11 -0.24 26.81
N THR A 515 -6.55 -0.06 25.62
CA THR A 515 -5.10 0.07 25.40
C THR A 515 -4.58 1.47 25.59
N VAL A 516 -5.33 2.49 25.16
CA VAL A 516 -4.88 3.90 25.10
C VAL A 516 -5.67 4.80 26.06
N GLY A 517 -6.90 4.41 26.38
CA GLY A 517 -7.82 5.19 27.20
C GLY A 517 -8.73 6.11 26.39
N TRP A 518 -9.88 6.49 27.00
CA TRP A 518 -10.90 7.30 26.33
C TRP A 518 -10.41 8.71 25.97
N ASP A 519 -9.68 9.33 26.89
CA ASP A 519 -9.29 10.75 26.76
C ASP A 519 -8.17 10.98 25.73
N ALA A 520 -7.39 9.95 25.44
CA ALA A 520 -6.27 10.06 24.51
C ALA A 520 -6.72 10.18 23.04
N ASP A 521 -7.85 9.54 22.67
CA ASP A 521 -8.33 9.54 21.27
C ASP A 521 -9.86 9.62 21.17
N LYS A 522 -10.41 10.54 21.97
CA LYS A 522 -11.86 10.73 22.16
C LYS A 522 -12.63 10.92 20.85
N ALA A 523 -12.04 11.64 19.89
CA ALA A 523 -12.68 11.91 18.61
C ALA A 523 -12.86 10.62 17.78
N LEU A 524 -11.80 9.80 17.64
CA LEU A 524 -11.83 8.56 16.88
C LEU A 524 -12.81 7.56 17.53
N LEU A 525 -12.75 7.40 18.85
CA LEU A 525 -13.65 6.51 19.60
C LEU A 525 -15.11 6.94 19.44
N THR A 526 -15.40 8.24 19.60
CA THR A 526 -16.77 8.76 19.43
C THR A 526 -17.29 8.50 18.03
N ILE A 527 -16.49 8.81 17.00
CA ILE A 527 -16.85 8.55 15.60
C ILE A 527 -17.08 7.05 15.38
N SER A 528 -16.19 6.19 15.87
CA SER A 528 -16.31 4.74 15.74
C SER A 528 -17.61 4.21 16.32
N PHE A 529 -17.94 4.57 17.56
CA PHE A 529 -19.16 4.11 18.22
C PHE A 529 -20.43 4.67 17.58
N VAL A 530 -20.47 5.97 17.28
CA VAL A 530 -21.64 6.60 16.61
C VAL A 530 -21.86 5.95 15.25
N PHE A 531 -20.79 5.75 14.48
CA PHE A 531 -20.87 5.12 13.17
C PHE A 531 -21.34 3.66 13.27
N ALA A 532 -20.78 2.89 14.22
CA ALA A 532 -21.19 1.51 14.47
C ALA A 532 -22.66 1.38 14.84
N PHE A 533 -23.16 2.21 15.78
CA PHE A 533 -24.55 2.17 16.21
C PHE A 533 -25.51 2.58 15.10
N THR A 534 -25.20 3.65 14.36
CA THR A 534 -26.05 4.08 13.23
C THR A 534 -26.13 3.02 12.14
N HIS A 535 -25.02 2.36 11.81
CA HIS A 535 -24.98 1.30 10.81
C HIS A 535 -25.64 0.01 11.29
N CYS A 536 -25.45 -0.39 12.55
CA CYS A 536 -26.19 -1.49 13.15
C CYS A 536 -27.70 -1.27 13.01
N ALA A 537 -28.19 -0.09 13.41
CA ALA A 537 -29.60 0.26 13.30
C ALA A 537 -30.09 0.25 11.84
N PHE A 538 -29.29 0.81 10.93
CA PHE A 538 -29.60 0.86 9.49
C PHE A 538 -29.69 -0.53 8.87
N TYR A 539 -28.71 -1.41 9.10
CA TYR A 539 -28.73 -2.76 8.51
C TYR A 539 -29.77 -3.66 9.17
N MET A 540 -30.03 -3.54 10.49
CA MET A 540 -31.14 -4.23 11.15
C MET A 540 -32.48 -3.78 10.60
N TRP A 541 -32.69 -2.47 10.40
CA TRP A 541 -33.89 -1.94 9.77
C TRP A 541 -34.09 -2.46 8.35
N ARG A 542 -33.05 -2.55 7.53
CA ARG A 542 -33.12 -3.13 6.19
C ARG A 542 -33.53 -4.60 6.21
N ILE A 543 -33.00 -5.39 7.15
CA ILE A 543 -33.40 -6.79 7.33
C ILE A 543 -34.89 -6.90 7.74
N TRP A 544 -35.32 -6.03 8.65
CA TRP A 544 -36.69 -6.01 9.14
C TRP A 544 -37.70 -5.57 8.07
N LYS A 545 -37.39 -4.53 7.31
CA LYS A 545 -38.27 -3.97 6.26
C LYS A 545 -38.49 -4.95 5.09
N HIS A 546 -37.58 -5.90 4.88
CA HIS A 546 -37.71 -6.90 3.84
C HIS A 546 -37.86 -8.33 4.39
N PRO A 547 -39.00 -8.66 5.03
CA PRO A 547 -39.22 -9.96 5.73
C PRO A 547 -39.18 -11.16 4.80
N HIS A 548 -39.32 -10.98 3.47
CA HIS A 548 -39.15 -12.06 2.48
C HIS A 548 -37.68 -12.51 2.33
N ASN A 549 -36.76 -11.82 2.97
CA ASN A 549 -35.36 -12.18 3.08
C ASN A 549 -35.06 -13.13 4.25
N ARG A 550 -36.06 -13.54 5.03
CA ARG A 550 -35.86 -14.53 6.09
C ARG A 550 -35.37 -15.84 5.50
N ILE A 551 -34.23 -16.30 5.97
CA ILE A 551 -33.69 -17.62 5.68
C ILE A 551 -34.74 -18.63 6.15
N LYS A 552 -35.41 -19.34 5.24
CA LYS A 552 -36.07 -20.57 5.61
C LYS A 552 -34.93 -21.53 5.96
N ILE A 553 -34.66 -21.68 7.26
CA ILE A 553 -33.87 -22.78 7.81
C ILE A 553 -34.77 -24.00 7.64
N SER A 554 -34.53 -24.75 6.58
CA SER A 554 -35.09 -26.08 6.36
C SER A 554 -33.97 -27.08 6.43
#